data_0b67af4336a7f283d8e1d55bb9ea685b
#
_entry.id   0b67af4336a7f283d8e1d55bb9ea685b
#
_cell.length_a   1.000
_cell.length_b   1.000
_cell.length_c   1.000
_cell.angle_alpha   90.00
_cell.angle_beta   90.00
_cell.angle_gamma   90.00
#
_symmetry.space_group_name_H-M   'P 1'
#
loop_
_entity.id
_entity.type
_entity.pdbx_description
1 polymer ?
#
loop_
_entity_poly.entity_id
_entity_poly.type
_entity_poly.pdbx_seq_one_letter_code
_entity_poly.pdbx_strand_id
1 'polypeptide(L)'
;MKELNNAVLSWLEEHREAYLSDLKELAQIPAPSHHEERRAEWVKNWLENHGAKGVYIDEAKNVVFPFHAEGCNELTVFNAHTDVVFPDMDALPLHEEDGKIYAPGIGDDTANIIAVLQMAQMAMEMDLQPEKGILFVLNSCEEGLGNLKGTRQLMKDYEGRIARWFAIDGGLDSYINKAVGSKRYEITIETEGGHSYGAFGNRNAIHYMAKMIDTFYTLKVPEYGKT
;
A
#
# COMPACT_ATOMS: atom_id res chain seq x y z
N MET A 1 -4.61 5.41 -27.27
CA MET A 1 -4.62 4.18 -26.46
C MET A 1 -4.89 3.01 -27.39
N LYS A 2 -4.15 1.92 -27.33
CA LYS A 2 -4.58 0.69 -28.00
C LYS A 2 -5.77 0.14 -27.21
N GLU A 3 -6.83 -0.24 -27.88
CA GLU A 3 -7.94 -0.95 -27.27
C GLU A 3 -7.44 -2.29 -26.70
N LEU A 4 -8.00 -2.70 -25.55
CA LEU A 4 -7.73 -4.02 -25.01
C LEU A 4 -8.23 -5.09 -25.98
N ASN A 5 -7.49 -6.19 -26.06
CA ASN A 5 -7.90 -7.33 -26.85
C ASN A 5 -9.21 -7.91 -26.32
N ASN A 6 -10.11 -8.31 -27.21
CA ASN A 6 -11.40 -8.92 -26.85
C ASN A 6 -11.24 -10.14 -25.93
N ALA A 7 -10.16 -10.92 -26.07
CA ALA A 7 -9.88 -12.03 -25.17
C ALA A 7 -9.67 -11.58 -23.73
N VAL A 8 -8.98 -10.45 -23.52
CA VAL A 8 -8.79 -9.85 -22.20
C VAL A 8 -10.12 -9.36 -21.60
N LEU A 9 -10.94 -8.70 -22.44
CA LEU A 9 -12.25 -8.19 -21.98
C LEU A 9 -13.18 -9.34 -21.61
N SER A 10 -13.24 -10.40 -22.40
CA SER A 10 -14.04 -11.60 -22.10
C SER A 10 -13.57 -12.27 -20.82
N TRP A 11 -12.26 -12.42 -20.64
CA TRP A 11 -11.67 -13.01 -19.44
C TRP A 11 -12.03 -12.22 -18.18
N LEU A 12 -11.93 -10.89 -18.23
CA LEU A 12 -12.31 -10.03 -17.12
C LEU A 12 -13.80 -10.14 -16.74
N GLU A 13 -14.69 -10.24 -17.74
CA GLU A 13 -16.13 -10.40 -17.51
C GLU A 13 -16.44 -11.79 -16.89
N GLU A 14 -15.80 -12.84 -17.36
CA GLU A 14 -15.96 -14.21 -16.83
C GLU A 14 -15.56 -14.32 -15.35
N HIS A 15 -14.57 -13.54 -14.90
CA HIS A 15 -14.03 -13.59 -13.54
C HIS A 15 -14.64 -12.53 -12.62
N ARG A 16 -15.48 -11.65 -13.14
CA ARG A 16 -15.98 -10.48 -12.41
C ARG A 16 -16.61 -10.81 -11.05
N GLU A 17 -17.51 -11.79 -11.01
CA GLU A 17 -18.22 -12.14 -9.77
C GLU A 17 -17.30 -12.75 -8.72
N ALA A 18 -16.31 -13.56 -9.14
CA ALA A 18 -15.30 -14.11 -8.25
C ALA A 18 -14.49 -12.97 -7.59
N TYR A 19 -14.04 -12.01 -8.37
CA TYR A 19 -13.28 -10.87 -7.85
C TYR A 19 -14.09 -9.94 -6.95
N LEU A 20 -15.37 -9.76 -7.22
CA LEU A 20 -16.25 -9.02 -6.29
C LEU A 20 -16.41 -9.75 -4.96
N SER A 21 -16.43 -11.08 -4.98
CA SER A 21 -16.42 -11.90 -3.76
C SER A 21 -15.11 -11.76 -3.00
N ASP A 22 -13.98 -11.87 -3.68
CA ASP A 22 -12.64 -11.73 -3.10
C ASP A 22 -12.43 -10.33 -2.52
N LEU A 23 -12.89 -9.28 -3.22
CA LEU A 23 -12.85 -7.91 -2.73
C LEU A 23 -13.61 -7.76 -1.40
N LYS A 24 -14.80 -8.33 -1.31
CA LYS A 24 -15.62 -8.28 -0.09
C LYS A 24 -14.98 -9.04 1.05
N GLU A 25 -14.37 -10.18 0.78
CA GLU A 25 -13.68 -10.98 1.79
C GLU A 25 -12.43 -10.23 2.31
N LEU A 26 -11.55 -9.80 1.40
CA LEU A 26 -10.32 -9.11 1.76
C LEU A 26 -10.58 -7.78 2.47
N ALA A 27 -11.60 -7.03 2.07
CA ALA A 27 -11.95 -5.74 2.67
C ALA A 27 -12.33 -5.84 4.15
N GLN A 28 -12.80 -7.01 4.62
CA GLN A 28 -13.16 -7.23 6.02
C GLN A 28 -11.97 -7.65 6.89
N ILE A 29 -10.82 -7.98 6.29
CA ILE A 29 -9.61 -8.34 7.03
C ILE A 29 -8.91 -7.06 7.49
N PRO A 30 -8.79 -6.81 8.81
CA PRO A 30 -8.06 -5.65 9.32
C PRO A 30 -6.56 -5.78 9.04
N ALA A 31 -5.94 -4.66 8.70
CA ALA A 31 -4.51 -4.58 8.46
C ALA A 31 -3.98 -3.16 8.73
N PRO A 32 -4.00 -2.68 9.98
CA PRO A 32 -3.31 -1.42 10.28
C PRO A 32 -1.82 -1.56 9.93
N SER A 33 -1.17 -0.45 9.53
CA SER A 33 0.27 -0.46 9.22
C SER A 33 1.06 -1.15 10.34
N HIS A 34 1.98 -2.02 9.99
CA HIS A 34 2.74 -2.95 10.84
C HIS A 34 1.99 -4.21 11.32
N HIS A 35 0.71 -4.39 10.97
CA HIS A 35 -0.12 -5.53 11.38
C HIS A 35 -0.83 -6.19 10.17
N GLU A 36 -0.12 -6.30 9.05
CA GLU A 36 -0.65 -6.78 7.77
C GLU A 36 -0.63 -8.32 7.62
N GLU A 37 -0.17 -9.07 8.63
CA GLU A 37 0.07 -10.51 8.53
C GLU A 37 -1.14 -11.27 7.96
N ARG A 38 -2.36 -10.96 8.42
CA ARG A 38 -3.57 -11.66 7.99
C ARG A 38 -3.90 -11.42 6.52
N ARG A 39 -3.72 -10.18 6.03
CA ARG A 39 -3.88 -9.88 4.60
C ARG A 39 -2.77 -10.49 3.77
N ALA A 40 -1.53 -10.45 4.24
CA ALA A 40 -0.40 -11.05 3.55
C ALA A 40 -0.58 -12.58 3.38
N GLU A 41 -1.03 -13.27 4.42
CA GLU A 41 -1.34 -14.70 4.34
C GLU A 41 -2.52 -14.98 3.39
N TRP A 42 -3.59 -14.19 3.46
CA TRP A 42 -4.73 -14.33 2.55
C TRP A 42 -4.30 -14.18 1.10
N VAL A 43 -3.56 -13.13 0.78
CA VAL A 43 -3.05 -12.84 -0.58
C VAL A 43 -2.12 -13.95 -1.08
N LYS A 44 -1.19 -14.40 -0.23
CA LYS A 44 -0.29 -15.50 -0.58
C LYS A 44 -1.06 -16.77 -0.92
N ASN A 45 -2.00 -17.16 -0.05
CA ASN A 45 -2.83 -18.34 -0.24
C ASN A 45 -3.69 -18.21 -1.50
N TRP A 46 -4.23 -17.01 -1.77
CA TRP A 46 -5.01 -16.74 -2.97
C TRP A 46 -4.16 -17.00 -4.24
N LEU A 47 -2.96 -16.42 -4.31
CA LEU A 47 -2.04 -16.61 -5.43
C LEU A 47 -1.66 -18.07 -5.64
N GLU A 48 -1.31 -18.79 -4.57
CA GLU A 48 -0.94 -20.20 -4.62
C GLU A 48 -2.13 -21.09 -5.08
N ASN A 49 -3.33 -20.81 -4.61
CA ASN A 49 -4.56 -21.51 -5.02
C ASN A 49 -4.92 -21.28 -6.50
N HIS A 50 -4.49 -20.16 -7.07
CA HIS A 50 -4.64 -19.85 -8.50
C HIS A 50 -3.43 -20.29 -9.34
N GLY A 51 -2.53 -21.09 -8.78
CA GLY A 51 -1.44 -21.74 -9.52
C GLY A 51 -0.10 -20.98 -9.52
N ALA A 52 0.00 -19.84 -8.83
CA ALA A 52 1.26 -19.12 -8.70
C ALA A 52 2.29 -19.96 -7.94
N LYS A 53 3.53 -19.98 -8.44
CA LYS A 53 4.64 -20.72 -7.85
C LYS A 53 5.73 -19.75 -7.40
N GLY A 54 6.35 -20.05 -6.25
CA GLY A 54 7.43 -19.24 -5.73
C GLY A 54 6.95 -17.95 -5.06
N VAL A 55 5.67 -17.87 -4.68
CA VAL A 55 5.14 -16.76 -3.87
C VAL A 55 5.75 -16.81 -2.47
N TYR A 56 6.19 -15.69 -1.98
CA TYR A 56 6.72 -15.63 -0.61
C TYR A 56 6.30 -14.31 0.09
N ILE A 57 6.37 -14.34 1.41
CA ILE A 57 6.23 -13.15 2.26
C ILE A 57 7.63 -12.80 2.77
N ASP A 58 8.08 -11.57 2.56
CA ASP A 58 9.37 -11.09 3.02
C ASP A 58 9.37 -10.63 4.49
N GLU A 59 10.53 -10.18 4.98
CA GLU A 59 10.69 -9.71 6.36
C GLU A 59 9.87 -8.44 6.68
N ALA A 60 9.51 -7.68 5.65
CA ALA A 60 8.65 -6.50 5.79
C ALA A 60 7.16 -6.83 5.68
N LYS A 61 6.79 -8.09 5.39
CA LYS A 61 5.43 -8.60 5.15
C LYS A 61 4.88 -8.26 3.75
N ASN A 62 5.73 -7.90 2.81
CA ASN A 62 5.32 -7.85 1.41
C ASN A 62 5.02 -9.27 0.92
N VAL A 63 3.93 -9.42 0.18
CA VAL A 63 3.72 -10.63 -0.62
C VAL A 63 4.31 -10.40 -1.99
N VAL A 64 5.22 -11.26 -2.40
CA VAL A 64 5.94 -11.14 -3.68
C VAL A 64 5.69 -12.39 -4.52
N PHE A 65 5.19 -12.18 -5.72
CA PHE A 65 5.09 -13.20 -6.74
C PHE A 65 6.02 -12.87 -7.91
N PRO A 66 7.20 -13.55 -8.01
CA PRO A 66 8.11 -13.38 -9.12
C PRO A 66 7.62 -14.19 -10.33
N PHE A 67 7.11 -13.49 -11.35
CA PHE A 67 6.62 -14.08 -12.58
C PHE A 67 7.67 -13.93 -13.67
N HIS A 68 8.19 -15.06 -14.19
CA HIS A 68 9.30 -15.10 -15.17
C HIS A 68 10.50 -14.21 -14.76
N ALA A 69 10.78 -14.10 -13.46
CA ALA A 69 11.80 -13.19 -12.93
C ALA A 69 13.18 -13.87 -12.70
N GLU A 70 13.24 -15.20 -12.83
CA GLU A 70 14.48 -15.96 -12.61
C GLU A 70 15.52 -15.58 -13.67
N GLY A 71 16.72 -15.25 -13.23
CA GLY A 71 17.82 -14.88 -14.14
C GLY A 71 17.68 -13.52 -14.84
N CYS A 72 16.56 -12.80 -14.65
CA CYS A 72 16.36 -11.48 -15.24
C CYS A 72 17.15 -10.40 -14.51
N ASN A 73 17.91 -9.61 -15.26
CA ASN A 73 18.61 -8.44 -14.74
C ASN A 73 17.71 -7.20 -14.64
N GLU A 74 16.60 -7.17 -15.38
CA GLU A 74 15.64 -6.08 -15.39
C GLU A 74 14.25 -6.60 -15.03
N LEU A 75 13.65 -5.99 -14.02
CA LEU A 75 12.34 -6.35 -13.50
C LEU A 75 11.37 -5.18 -13.61
N THR A 76 10.11 -5.52 -13.88
CA THR A 76 8.99 -4.58 -13.79
C THR A 76 8.16 -4.95 -12.57
N VAL A 77 7.90 -3.98 -11.69
CA VAL A 77 7.06 -4.15 -10.50
C VAL A 77 5.67 -3.58 -10.77
N PHE A 78 4.65 -4.34 -10.43
CA PHE A 78 3.28 -3.88 -10.27
C PHE A 78 2.90 -4.12 -8.82
N ASN A 79 2.51 -3.05 -8.09
CA ASN A 79 2.16 -3.18 -6.69
C ASN A 79 0.88 -2.44 -6.32
N ALA A 80 0.26 -2.91 -5.24
CA ALA A 80 -0.76 -2.27 -4.44
C ALA A 80 -0.41 -2.50 -2.96
N HIS A 81 -0.91 -1.66 -2.03
CA HIS A 81 -0.56 -1.83 -0.63
C HIS A 81 -1.62 -2.57 0.17
N THR A 82 -1.18 -3.30 1.19
CA THR A 82 -2.04 -4.16 2.01
C THR A 82 -2.55 -3.50 3.28
N ASP A 83 -1.86 -2.47 3.75
CA ASP A 83 -2.25 -1.78 4.97
C ASP A 83 -3.37 -0.75 4.75
N VAL A 84 -4.05 -0.43 5.84
CA VAL A 84 -5.11 0.57 5.91
C VAL A 84 -4.88 1.51 7.08
N VAL A 85 -5.37 2.74 6.99
CA VAL A 85 -5.23 3.77 8.05
C VAL A 85 -6.07 3.51 9.29
N PHE A 86 -6.94 2.49 9.27
CA PHE A 86 -7.85 2.18 10.38
C PHE A 86 -7.15 1.30 11.42
N PRO A 87 -7.17 1.66 12.72
CA PRO A 87 -6.42 0.95 13.76
C PRO A 87 -7.12 -0.33 14.26
N ASP A 88 -8.27 -0.66 13.70
CA ASP A 88 -9.08 -1.80 14.13
C ASP A 88 -8.36 -3.12 13.87
N MET A 89 -8.44 -4.04 14.83
CA MET A 89 -7.90 -5.39 14.73
C MET A 89 -9.00 -6.46 14.57
N ASP A 90 -10.25 -6.08 14.77
CA ASP A 90 -11.43 -6.90 14.50
C ASP A 90 -11.87 -6.76 13.04
N ALA A 91 -12.77 -7.65 12.61
CA ALA A 91 -13.29 -7.61 11.25
C ALA A 91 -13.89 -6.24 10.90
N LEU A 92 -13.46 -5.67 9.78
CA LEU A 92 -13.94 -4.37 9.32
C LEU A 92 -15.38 -4.48 8.80
N PRO A 93 -16.22 -3.46 9.05
CA PRO A 93 -17.59 -3.48 8.58
C PRO A 93 -17.65 -3.35 7.05
N LEU A 94 -18.60 -4.07 6.45
CA LEU A 94 -18.89 -3.97 5.04
C LEU A 94 -20.41 -3.87 4.84
N HIS A 95 -20.86 -3.01 3.95
CA HIS A 95 -22.25 -2.96 3.50
C HIS A 95 -22.34 -2.64 2.02
N GLU A 96 -23.45 -3.01 1.43
CA GLU A 96 -23.77 -2.74 0.03
C GLU A 96 -25.04 -1.89 -0.06
N GLU A 97 -24.97 -0.83 -0.85
CA GLU A 97 -26.10 0.06 -1.06
C GLU A 97 -26.03 0.67 -2.47
N ASP A 98 -27.14 0.70 -3.20
CA ASP A 98 -27.25 1.30 -4.53
C ASP A 98 -26.16 0.83 -5.52
N GLY A 99 -25.81 -0.46 -5.50
CA GLY A 99 -24.81 -1.04 -6.39
C GLY A 99 -23.37 -0.64 -6.06
N LYS A 100 -23.14 -0.09 -4.88
CA LYS A 100 -21.81 0.26 -4.35
C LYS A 100 -21.49 -0.58 -3.13
N ILE A 101 -20.21 -0.84 -2.93
CA ILE A 101 -19.69 -1.55 -1.77
C ILE A 101 -18.91 -0.57 -0.90
N TYR A 102 -19.19 -0.56 0.38
CA TYR A 102 -18.58 0.32 1.36
C TYR A 102 -17.87 -0.49 2.43
N ALA A 103 -16.59 -0.26 2.61
CA ALA A 103 -15.79 -0.77 3.73
C ALA A 103 -14.59 0.16 3.97
N PRO A 104 -14.02 0.20 5.20
CA PRO A 104 -12.81 0.93 5.48
C PRO A 104 -11.64 0.46 4.60
N GLY A 105 -10.98 1.36 3.85
CA GLY A 105 -9.85 1.04 2.98
C GLY A 105 -10.20 0.22 1.74
N ILE A 106 -11.48 0.13 1.33
CA ILE A 106 -11.86 -0.66 0.15
C ILE A 106 -11.36 -0.05 -1.15
N GLY A 107 -11.37 1.29 -1.26
CA GLY A 107 -10.86 2.01 -2.44
C GLY A 107 -9.38 2.37 -2.35
N ASP A 108 -8.84 2.33 -1.14
CA ASP A 108 -7.46 2.66 -0.78
C ASP A 108 -6.96 1.64 0.25
N ASP A 109 -6.37 0.51 -0.14
CA ASP A 109 -6.00 0.16 -1.52
C ASP A 109 -6.55 -1.24 -1.91
N THR A 110 -7.55 -1.77 -1.14
CA THR A 110 -8.03 -3.16 -1.27
C THR A 110 -8.49 -3.49 -2.70
N ALA A 111 -9.19 -2.57 -3.38
CA ALA A 111 -9.63 -2.78 -4.76
C ALA A 111 -8.46 -2.92 -5.73
N ASN A 112 -7.38 -2.19 -5.51
CA ASN A 112 -6.19 -2.28 -6.33
C ASN A 112 -5.36 -3.54 -6.01
N ILE A 113 -5.41 -4.06 -4.77
CA ILE A 113 -4.88 -5.40 -4.48
C ILE A 113 -5.55 -6.42 -5.40
N ILE A 114 -6.88 -6.42 -5.45
CA ILE A 114 -7.64 -7.34 -6.32
C ILE A 114 -7.26 -7.14 -7.78
N ALA A 115 -7.07 -5.91 -8.25
CA ALA A 115 -6.62 -5.64 -9.61
C ALA A 115 -5.23 -6.24 -9.90
N VAL A 116 -4.28 -6.14 -8.97
CA VAL A 116 -2.95 -6.77 -9.11
C VAL A 116 -3.05 -8.30 -9.12
N LEU A 117 -3.91 -8.88 -8.28
CA LEU A 117 -4.17 -10.32 -8.27
C LEU A 117 -4.79 -10.79 -9.60
N GLN A 118 -5.76 -10.05 -10.14
CA GLN A 118 -6.31 -10.28 -11.47
C GLN A 118 -5.24 -10.26 -12.57
N MET A 119 -4.37 -9.25 -12.53
CA MET A 119 -3.27 -9.16 -13.51
C MET A 119 -2.35 -10.37 -13.41
N ALA A 120 -2.04 -10.84 -12.21
CA ALA A 120 -1.19 -12.01 -12.00
C ALA A 120 -1.86 -13.30 -12.51
N GLN A 121 -3.13 -13.53 -12.18
CA GLN A 121 -3.87 -14.70 -12.65
C GLN A 121 -4.00 -14.70 -14.19
N MET A 122 -4.42 -13.58 -14.75
CA MET A 122 -4.54 -13.43 -16.21
C MET A 122 -3.20 -13.67 -16.91
N ALA A 123 -2.09 -13.19 -16.36
CA ALA A 123 -0.77 -13.42 -16.92
C ALA A 123 -0.39 -14.90 -16.94
N MET A 124 -0.77 -15.66 -15.92
CA MET A 124 -0.55 -17.11 -15.87
C MET A 124 -1.46 -17.86 -16.82
N GLU A 125 -2.77 -17.59 -16.79
CA GLU A 125 -3.75 -18.33 -17.61
C GLU A 125 -3.63 -18.06 -19.11
N MET A 126 -3.22 -16.86 -19.50
CA MET A 126 -2.94 -16.50 -20.90
C MET A 126 -1.51 -16.85 -21.34
N ASP A 127 -0.74 -17.53 -20.51
CA ASP A 127 0.65 -17.91 -20.76
C ASP A 127 1.50 -16.72 -21.26
N LEU A 128 1.38 -15.57 -20.56
CA LEU A 128 2.10 -14.37 -20.94
C LEU A 128 3.61 -14.58 -20.86
N GLN A 129 4.32 -14.26 -21.94
CA GLN A 129 5.77 -14.36 -22.03
C GLN A 129 6.40 -12.95 -22.01
N PRO A 130 6.69 -12.37 -20.85
CA PRO A 130 7.24 -11.02 -20.76
C PRO A 130 8.72 -11.00 -21.18
N GLU A 131 9.14 -9.94 -21.87
CA GLU A 131 10.56 -9.73 -22.23
C GLU A 131 11.45 -9.50 -20.98
N LYS A 132 10.88 -8.99 -19.92
CA LYS A 132 11.52 -8.72 -18.61
C LYS A 132 10.71 -9.40 -17.53
N GLY A 133 11.39 -9.87 -16.49
CA GLY A 133 10.68 -10.44 -15.35
C GLY A 133 9.70 -9.47 -14.73
N ILE A 134 8.60 -9.99 -14.21
CA ILE A 134 7.58 -9.21 -13.51
C ILE A 134 7.59 -9.58 -12.02
N LEU A 135 7.47 -8.61 -11.15
CA LEU A 135 7.14 -8.81 -9.74
C LEU A 135 5.74 -8.26 -9.51
N PHE A 136 4.80 -9.14 -9.19
CA PHE A 136 3.53 -8.75 -8.60
C PHE A 136 3.72 -8.66 -7.09
N VAL A 137 3.46 -7.49 -6.53
CA VAL A 137 3.79 -7.18 -5.14
C VAL A 137 2.60 -6.59 -4.43
N LEU A 138 2.24 -7.15 -3.29
CA LEU A 138 1.30 -6.54 -2.36
C LEU A 138 2.12 -6.12 -1.14
N ASN A 139 2.43 -4.81 -1.10
CA ASN A 139 3.39 -4.28 -0.13
C ASN A 139 2.73 -3.83 1.17
N SER A 140 3.51 -3.88 2.23
CA SER A 140 3.12 -3.44 3.57
C SER A 140 3.55 -2.01 3.87
N CYS A 141 2.96 -1.40 4.88
CA CYS A 141 3.42 -0.16 5.49
C CYS A 141 3.56 1.01 4.49
N GLU A 142 2.62 1.16 3.57
CA GLU A 142 2.54 2.33 2.69
C GLU A 142 2.00 3.52 3.47
N GLU A 143 0.95 3.30 4.24
CA GLU A 143 0.17 4.30 4.94
C GLU A 143 0.84 4.85 6.20
N GLY A 144 0.37 6.02 6.61
CA GLY A 144 0.60 6.61 7.92
C GLY A 144 2.05 6.61 8.38
N LEU A 145 2.30 5.94 9.49
CA LEU A 145 3.62 5.79 10.10
C LEU A 145 4.41 4.58 9.58
N GLY A 146 3.86 3.86 8.62
CA GLY A 146 4.54 2.72 7.96
C GLY A 146 5.84 3.12 7.26
N ASN A 147 5.94 4.39 6.83
CA ASN A 147 7.15 4.97 6.27
C ASN A 147 7.73 4.18 5.09
N LEU A 148 6.86 3.61 4.26
CA LEU A 148 7.22 2.81 3.08
C LEU A 148 8.16 1.64 3.42
N LYS A 149 7.98 1.00 4.58
CA LYS A 149 8.84 -0.10 5.04
C LYS A 149 8.89 -1.23 4.02
N GLY A 150 7.75 -1.62 3.48
CA GLY A 150 7.65 -2.67 2.46
C GLY A 150 8.40 -2.29 1.18
N THR A 151 8.16 -1.10 0.65
CA THR A 151 8.86 -0.61 -0.55
C THR A 151 10.38 -0.55 -0.35
N ARG A 152 10.83 -0.09 0.82
CA ARG A 152 12.27 -0.04 1.16
C ARG A 152 12.92 -1.42 1.18
N GLN A 153 12.21 -2.42 1.70
CA GLN A 153 12.69 -3.80 1.71
C GLN A 153 12.84 -4.33 0.28
N LEU A 154 11.83 -4.15 -0.57
CA LEU A 154 11.90 -4.56 -1.98
C LEU A 154 13.04 -3.89 -2.74
N MET A 155 13.23 -2.59 -2.54
CA MET A 155 14.34 -1.85 -3.17
C MET A 155 15.71 -2.37 -2.74
N LYS A 156 15.83 -2.90 -1.52
CA LYS A 156 17.05 -3.54 -1.02
C LYS A 156 17.23 -4.94 -1.62
N ASP A 157 16.18 -5.77 -1.60
CA ASP A 157 16.24 -7.17 -2.04
C ASP A 157 16.47 -7.30 -3.56
N TYR A 158 15.98 -6.32 -4.31
CA TYR A 158 16.10 -6.26 -5.77
C TYR A 158 16.97 -5.08 -6.24
N GLU A 159 17.97 -4.68 -5.44
CA GLU A 159 18.84 -3.55 -5.75
C GLU A 159 19.46 -3.67 -7.14
N GLY A 160 19.35 -2.61 -7.94
CA GLY A 160 19.87 -2.54 -9.30
C GLY A 160 19.11 -3.35 -10.35
N ARG A 161 18.08 -4.11 -9.97
CA ARG A 161 17.30 -4.94 -10.90
C ARG A 161 15.95 -4.35 -11.28
N ILE A 162 15.38 -3.44 -10.49
CA ILE A 162 14.08 -2.84 -10.78
C ILE A 162 14.26 -1.76 -11.86
N ALA A 163 13.80 -2.03 -13.06
CA ALA A 163 13.84 -1.11 -14.19
C ALA A 163 12.59 -0.20 -14.27
N ARG A 164 11.43 -0.71 -13.83
CA ARG A 164 10.15 0.03 -13.81
C ARG A 164 9.34 -0.34 -12.59
N TRP A 165 8.62 0.64 -12.07
CA TRP A 165 7.71 0.46 -10.95
C TRP A 165 6.38 1.15 -11.23
N PHE A 166 5.30 0.40 -11.16
CA PHE A 166 3.92 0.88 -11.28
C PHE A 166 3.22 0.63 -9.95
N ALA A 167 3.05 1.69 -9.14
CA ALA A 167 2.19 1.66 -7.98
C ALA A 167 0.75 1.93 -8.44
N ILE A 168 -0.13 1.00 -8.14
CA ILE A 168 -1.55 1.09 -8.43
C ILE A 168 -2.21 1.45 -7.11
N ASP A 169 -2.67 2.69 -7.00
CA ASP A 169 -3.12 3.28 -5.76
C ASP A 169 -4.18 4.35 -6.05
N GLY A 170 -5.25 4.38 -5.25
CA GLY A 170 -6.35 5.30 -5.47
C GLY A 170 -7.11 5.07 -6.78
N GLY A 171 -7.60 6.17 -7.38
CA GLY A 171 -8.43 6.13 -8.60
C GLY A 171 -7.63 5.96 -9.89
N LEU A 172 -8.31 5.51 -10.95
CA LEU A 172 -7.70 5.19 -12.26
C LEU A 172 -7.83 6.34 -13.29
N ASP A 173 -8.25 7.53 -12.89
CA ASP A 173 -8.49 8.68 -13.76
C ASP A 173 -7.26 9.57 -13.99
N SER A 174 -6.16 9.29 -13.27
CA SER A 174 -4.93 10.06 -13.37
C SER A 174 -3.69 9.19 -13.13
N TYR A 175 -2.52 9.73 -13.39
CA TYR A 175 -1.25 9.12 -12.98
C TYR A 175 -0.30 10.18 -12.43
N ILE A 176 0.50 9.78 -11.45
CA ILE A 176 1.51 10.62 -10.82
C ILE A 176 2.89 10.14 -11.27
N ASN A 177 3.67 11.00 -11.90
CA ASN A 177 5.02 10.71 -12.36
C ASN A 177 6.12 11.52 -11.67
N LYS A 178 5.73 12.32 -10.67
CA LYS A 178 6.64 13.07 -9.80
C LYS A 178 6.11 13.02 -8.38
N ALA A 179 6.96 12.66 -7.45
CA ALA A 179 6.65 12.63 -6.04
C ALA A 179 7.52 13.60 -5.26
N VAL A 180 7.03 14.02 -4.09
CA VAL A 180 7.80 14.78 -3.10
C VAL A 180 8.31 13.84 -2.02
N GLY A 181 9.47 14.14 -1.44
CA GLY A 181 9.96 13.42 -0.27
C GLY A 181 9.14 13.77 0.98
N SER A 182 9.03 12.82 1.89
CA SER A 182 8.42 13.01 3.20
C SER A 182 9.42 12.64 4.30
N LYS A 183 9.49 13.49 5.33
CA LYS A 183 10.25 13.18 6.55
C LYS A 183 9.38 13.53 7.75
N ARG A 184 9.08 12.54 8.58
CA ARG A 184 8.21 12.67 9.75
C ARG A 184 9.05 12.70 11.02
N TYR A 185 8.63 13.54 11.97
CA TYR A 185 9.25 13.66 13.29
C TYR A 185 8.16 13.63 14.34
N GLU A 186 8.41 12.89 15.39
CA GLU A 186 7.67 13.01 16.64
C GLU A 186 8.46 13.92 17.58
N ILE A 187 7.80 14.92 18.14
CA ILE A 187 8.43 15.89 19.03
C ILE A 187 7.65 15.90 20.34
N THR A 188 8.31 15.53 21.40
CA THR A 188 7.76 15.53 22.75
C THR A 188 8.43 16.63 23.59
N ILE A 189 7.64 17.41 24.28
CA ILE A 189 8.13 18.42 25.22
C ILE A 189 7.71 18.02 26.61
N GLU A 190 8.69 17.77 27.46
CA GLU A 190 8.49 17.47 28.86
C GLU A 190 8.94 18.67 29.74
N THR A 191 8.19 18.96 30.76
CA THR A 191 8.51 19.98 31.76
C THR A 191 8.30 19.41 33.17
N GLU A 192 8.76 20.12 34.19
CA GLU A 192 8.69 19.71 35.60
C GLU A 192 7.26 19.49 36.09
N GLY A 193 6.26 20.04 35.40
CA GLY A 193 4.87 19.98 35.84
C GLY A 193 4.63 20.69 37.18
N GLY A 194 3.48 20.45 37.83
CA GLY A 194 3.17 20.95 39.15
C GLY A 194 1.74 21.47 39.27
N HIS A 195 1.34 21.74 40.53
CA HIS A 195 0.03 22.30 40.85
C HIS A 195 -0.08 23.75 40.38
N SER A 196 -1.16 24.12 39.75
CA SER A 196 -1.36 25.42 39.09
C SER A 196 -1.11 26.64 40.00
N TYR A 197 -1.42 26.54 41.30
CA TYR A 197 -1.15 27.58 42.28
C TYR A 197 0.17 27.36 43.03
N GLY A 198 0.40 26.15 43.55
CA GLY A 198 1.56 25.86 44.40
C GLY A 198 2.89 25.80 43.63
N ALA A 199 2.86 25.57 42.33
CA ALA A 199 4.01 25.55 41.45
C ALA A 199 3.89 26.62 40.35
N PHE A 200 3.25 27.73 40.64
CA PHE A 200 3.10 28.84 39.70
C PHE A 200 4.48 29.39 39.30
N GLY A 201 4.70 29.47 37.99
CA GLY A 201 6.00 29.88 37.44
C GLY A 201 6.82 28.74 36.86
N ASN A 202 6.44 27.48 37.10
CA ASN A 202 7.04 26.35 36.41
C ASN A 202 6.82 26.43 34.88
N ARG A 203 7.73 25.80 34.14
CA ARG A 203 7.64 25.78 32.68
C ARG A 203 6.38 25.02 32.23
N ASN A 204 5.74 25.53 31.20
CA ASN A 204 4.54 24.93 30.63
C ASN A 204 4.84 24.35 29.26
N ALA A 205 4.68 23.03 29.11
CA ALA A 205 4.99 22.30 27.86
C ALA A 205 4.19 22.84 26.66
N ILE A 206 2.93 23.27 26.89
CA ILE A 206 2.08 23.80 25.81
C ILE A 206 2.66 25.12 25.27
N HIS A 207 3.15 26.01 26.14
CA HIS A 207 3.77 27.26 25.71
C HIS A 207 5.02 27.03 24.88
N TYR A 208 5.85 26.08 25.25
CA TYR A 208 7.05 25.71 24.46
C TYR A 208 6.68 25.05 23.13
N MET A 209 5.67 24.18 23.13
CA MET A 209 5.18 23.58 21.90
C MET A 209 4.62 24.64 20.95
N ALA A 210 3.79 25.57 21.44
CA ALA A 210 3.25 26.66 20.63
C ALA A 210 4.35 27.52 20.00
N LYS A 211 5.39 27.87 20.78
CA LYS A 211 6.54 28.63 20.25
C LYS A 211 7.32 27.86 19.20
N MET A 212 7.46 26.56 19.38
CA MET A 212 8.13 25.70 18.41
C MET A 212 7.32 25.61 17.10
N ILE A 213 6.01 25.40 17.19
CA ILE A 213 5.11 25.39 16.03
C ILE A 213 5.23 26.71 15.25
N ASP A 214 5.16 27.83 15.93
CA ASP A 214 5.32 29.17 15.34
C ASP A 214 6.66 29.30 14.61
N THR A 215 7.73 28.76 15.21
CA THR A 215 9.06 28.75 14.57
C THR A 215 9.08 27.89 13.28
N PHE A 216 8.41 26.73 13.28
CA PHE A 216 8.31 25.89 12.06
C PHE A 216 7.62 26.63 10.92
N TYR A 217 6.60 27.43 11.21
CA TYR A 217 5.92 28.22 10.17
C TYR A 217 6.79 29.32 9.54
N THR A 218 7.94 29.63 10.13
CA THR A 218 8.92 30.55 9.52
C THR A 218 9.85 29.86 8.50
N LEU A 219 9.85 28.53 8.42
CA LEU A 219 10.67 27.82 7.46
C LEU A 219 10.17 28.08 6.05
N LYS A 220 11.11 28.34 5.15
CA LYS A 220 10.78 28.49 3.73
C LYS A 220 10.42 27.13 3.14
N VAL A 221 9.24 27.04 2.57
CA VAL A 221 8.84 25.88 1.76
C VAL A 221 9.53 25.94 0.39
N PRO A 222 9.77 24.79 -0.28
CA PRO A 222 10.32 24.78 -1.63
C PRO A 222 9.44 25.57 -2.61
N GLU A 223 10.08 26.33 -3.51
CA GLU A 223 9.35 27.08 -4.55
C GLU A 223 8.77 26.17 -5.64
N TYR A 224 9.30 24.94 -5.75
CA TYR A 224 8.91 23.96 -6.73
C TYR A 224 8.45 22.67 -6.03
N GLY A 225 7.25 22.23 -6.36
CA GLY A 225 6.63 21.04 -5.80
C GLY A 225 5.34 21.36 -5.04
N LYS A 226 4.69 20.30 -4.56
CA LYS A 226 3.55 20.38 -3.64
C LYS A 226 4.06 20.03 -2.26
N THR A 227 3.71 20.81 -1.30
CA THR A 227 3.96 20.56 0.14
C THR A 227 2.65 20.40 0.84
#